data_b7a0a129dd8c53b83a8511c8b8be5b13
#
_entry.id   b7a0a129dd8c53b83a8511c8b8be5b13
#
_cell.length_a   1.000
_cell.length_b   1.000
_cell.length_c   1.000
_cell.angle_alpha   90.00
_cell.angle_beta   90.00
_cell.angle_gamma   90.00
#
_symmetry.space_group_name_H-M   'P 1'
#
loop_
_entity.id
_entity.type
_entity.pdbx_description
1 polymer ?
#
loop_
_entity_poly.entity_id
_entity_poly.type
_entity_poly.pdbx_seq_one_letter_code
_entity_poly.pdbx_strand_id
1 'polypeptide(L)'
;MTIANRKERQKEELRGKILEAAKELFIKKGVEETSIRTIAERIEYSPTTIYLYFKDKDEIFHALHHEGFMLLNQYFRALEHVADPFERLKAITKAYINFASENGEFYDLMFIHKSPLNSITKDKKEKPDWEEGSRAFAFLVNTVIDCIHKGYFKGMNPEILAFTCWSAVHGVCSLEIRDRCSVISELNQPGLAQNAADMLIEMFERMHQSPQ
;
A
#
# COMPACT_ATOMS: atom_id res chain seq x y z
N MET A 1 -19.42 -4.52 -31.83
CA MET A 1 -18.62 -3.48 -31.11
C MET A 1 -18.80 -2.16 -31.85
N THR A 2 -19.25 -1.13 -31.16
CA THR A 2 -19.43 0.21 -31.75
C THR A 2 -18.08 0.94 -31.85
N ILE A 3 -17.99 1.94 -32.75
CA ILE A 3 -16.79 2.80 -32.91
C ILE A 3 -16.48 3.51 -31.59
N ALA A 4 -17.49 3.90 -30.81
CA ALA A 4 -17.34 4.51 -29.50
C ALA A 4 -16.62 3.58 -28.51
N ASN A 5 -17.04 2.31 -28.41
CA ASN A 5 -16.39 1.32 -27.51
C ASN A 5 -14.94 1.04 -27.90
N ARG A 6 -14.61 1.10 -29.20
CA ARG A 6 -13.23 0.94 -29.65
C ARG A 6 -12.34 2.12 -29.24
N LYS A 7 -12.84 3.36 -29.36
CA LYS A 7 -12.12 4.56 -28.95
C LYS A 7 -11.86 4.57 -27.45
N GLU A 8 -12.87 4.21 -26.66
CA GLU A 8 -12.73 4.18 -25.20
C GLU A 8 -11.69 3.14 -24.76
N ARG A 9 -11.73 1.93 -25.35
CA ARG A 9 -10.71 0.90 -25.07
C ARG A 9 -9.31 1.37 -25.44
N GLN A 10 -9.12 2.00 -26.60
CA GLN A 10 -7.82 2.55 -27.00
C GLN A 10 -7.33 3.64 -26.03
N LYS A 11 -8.25 4.44 -25.50
CA LYS A 11 -7.95 5.47 -24.49
C LYS A 11 -7.47 4.83 -23.18
N GLU A 12 -8.17 3.81 -22.68
CA GLU A 12 -7.77 3.07 -21.49
C GLU A 12 -6.45 2.31 -21.68
N GLU A 13 -6.24 1.69 -22.83
CA GLU A 13 -4.97 1.02 -23.17
C GLU A 13 -3.78 1.98 -23.15
N LEU A 14 -3.94 3.19 -23.69
CA LEU A 14 -2.87 4.20 -23.68
C LEU A 14 -2.68 4.80 -22.28
N ARG A 15 -3.77 5.02 -21.52
CA ARG A 15 -3.68 5.44 -20.13
C ARG A 15 -2.87 4.44 -19.29
N GLY A 16 -3.15 3.14 -19.46
CA GLY A 16 -2.39 2.07 -18.80
C GLY A 16 -0.90 2.07 -19.18
N LYS A 17 -0.57 2.27 -20.47
CA LYS A 17 0.84 2.37 -20.91
C LYS A 17 1.56 3.55 -20.28
N ILE A 18 0.89 4.70 -20.14
CA ILE A 18 1.46 5.89 -19.48
C ILE A 18 1.77 5.59 -18.02
N LEU A 19 0.81 4.97 -17.30
CA LEU A 19 0.98 4.62 -15.89
C LEU A 19 2.10 3.61 -15.68
N GLU A 20 2.18 2.56 -16.50
CA GLU A 20 3.23 1.55 -16.38
C GLU A 20 4.62 2.15 -16.63
N ALA A 21 4.78 2.95 -17.69
CA ALA A 21 6.05 3.62 -17.97
C ALA A 21 6.44 4.62 -16.87
N ALA A 22 5.46 5.33 -16.30
CA ALA A 22 5.69 6.25 -15.20
C ALA A 22 6.10 5.50 -13.92
N LYS A 23 5.43 4.38 -13.61
CA LYS A 23 5.77 3.52 -12.47
C LYS A 23 7.21 3.04 -12.54
N GLU A 24 7.64 2.45 -13.66
CA GLU A 24 9.02 2.04 -13.88
C GLU A 24 10.03 3.18 -13.65
N LEU A 25 9.73 4.38 -14.19
CA LEU A 25 10.61 5.53 -14.09
C LEU A 25 10.66 6.10 -12.67
N PHE A 26 9.52 6.18 -11.99
CA PHE A 26 9.44 6.65 -10.60
C PHE A 26 10.23 5.75 -9.65
N ILE A 27 10.14 4.44 -9.82
CA ILE A 27 10.91 3.48 -9.01
C ILE A 27 12.40 3.59 -9.30
N LYS A 28 12.77 3.67 -10.59
CA LYS A 28 14.18 3.64 -10.99
C LYS A 28 14.91 4.94 -10.72
N LYS A 29 14.28 6.09 -10.90
CA LYS A 29 14.90 7.42 -10.84
C LYS A 29 14.34 8.32 -9.73
N GLY A 30 13.20 7.96 -9.16
CA GLY A 30 12.42 8.81 -8.27
C GLY A 30 11.45 9.71 -9.04
N VAL A 31 10.42 10.19 -8.32
CA VAL A 31 9.37 11.07 -8.88
C VAL A 31 9.96 12.40 -9.30
N GLU A 32 10.87 12.99 -8.51
CA GLU A 32 11.46 14.28 -8.77
C GLU A 32 12.29 14.31 -10.07
N GLU A 33 13.08 13.26 -10.31
CA GLU A 33 13.96 13.14 -11.49
C GLU A 33 13.21 12.69 -12.77
N THR A 34 11.91 12.34 -12.64
CA THR A 34 11.09 11.92 -13.77
C THR A 34 10.31 13.10 -14.32
N SER A 35 10.26 13.24 -15.65
CA SER A 35 9.49 14.26 -16.36
C SER A 35 8.45 13.65 -17.29
N ILE A 36 7.40 14.41 -17.63
CA ILE A 36 6.41 14.03 -18.65
C ILE A 36 7.10 13.69 -19.98
N ARG A 37 8.17 14.39 -20.31
CA ARG A 37 8.94 14.13 -21.54
C ARG A 37 9.59 12.74 -21.50
N THR A 38 10.23 12.36 -20.40
CA THR A 38 10.86 11.05 -20.27
C THR A 38 9.83 9.90 -20.26
N ILE A 39 8.64 10.13 -19.70
CA ILE A 39 7.54 9.18 -19.77
C ILE A 39 7.06 9.01 -21.23
N ALA A 40 6.87 10.12 -21.94
CA ALA A 40 6.43 10.08 -23.34
C ALA A 40 7.46 9.38 -24.25
N GLU A 41 8.76 9.70 -24.10
CA GLU A 41 9.85 9.03 -24.81
C GLU A 41 9.87 7.52 -24.54
N ARG A 42 9.61 7.09 -23.32
CA ARG A 42 9.59 5.66 -22.93
C ARG A 42 8.54 4.84 -23.66
N ILE A 43 7.40 5.45 -24.01
CA ILE A 43 6.28 4.81 -24.72
C ILE A 43 6.18 5.22 -26.18
N GLU A 44 7.15 5.94 -26.71
CA GLU A 44 7.22 6.41 -28.13
C GLU A 44 6.04 7.34 -28.52
N TYR A 45 5.62 8.20 -27.61
CA TYR A 45 4.58 9.21 -27.83
C TYR A 45 5.12 10.63 -27.62
N SER A 46 4.33 11.63 -28.05
CA SER A 46 4.64 13.03 -27.76
C SER A 46 4.24 13.41 -26.33
N PRO A 47 4.94 14.36 -25.68
CA PRO A 47 4.48 14.92 -24.40
C PRO A 47 3.07 15.49 -24.47
N THR A 48 2.67 16.07 -25.59
CA THR A 48 1.31 16.58 -25.84
C THR A 48 0.27 15.45 -25.70
N THR A 49 0.61 14.24 -26.13
CA THR A 49 -0.28 13.08 -25.98
C THR A 49 -0.51 12.74 -24.50
N ILE A 50 0.55 12.80 -23.68
CA ILE A 50 0.42 12.55 -22.22
C ILE A 50 -0.52 13.58 -21.59
N TYR A 51 -0.38 14.85 -21.95
CA TYR A 51 -1.23 15.93 -21.43
C TYR A 51 -2.72 15.81 -21.78
N LEU A 52 -3.11 14.93 -22.71
CA LEU A 52 -4.51 14.59 -22.97
C LEU A 52 -5.11 13.67 -21.88
N TYR A 53 -4.26 13.02 -21.08
CA TYR A 53 -4.64 12.04 -20.05
C TYR A 53 -4.36 12.52 -18.63
N PHE A 54 -3.27 13.25 -18.44
CA PHE A 54 -2.80 13.70 -17.12
C PHE A 54 -2.29 15.14 -17.22
N LYS A 55 -2.71 15.96 -16.31
CA LYS A 55 -2.34 17.38 -16.24
C LYS A 55 -0.84 17.59 -15.98
N ASP A 56 -0.28 16.77 -15.10
CA ASP A 56 1.11 16.83 -14.66
C ASP A 56 1.58 15.45 -14.14
N LYS A 57 2.85 15.38 -13.73
CA LYS A 57 3.42 14.14 -13.19
C LYS A 57 2.84 13.76 -11.81
N ASP A 58 2.38 14.76 -11.08
CA ASP A 58 1.79 14.54 -9.75
C ASP A 58 0.44 13.81 -9.90
N GLU A 59 -0.36 14.17 -10.90
CA GLU A 59 -1.60 13.45 -11.22
C GLU A 59 -1.34 11.99 -11.63
N ILE A 60 -0.27 11.73 -12.38
CA ILE A 60 0.17 10.36 -12.70
C ILE A 60 0.56 9.61 -11.42
N PHE A 61 1.34 10.24 -10.54
CA PHE A 61 1.72 9.65 -9.27
C PHE A 61 0.50 9.32 -8.40
N HIS A 62 -0.46 10.24 -8.33
CA HIS A 62 -1.73 10.01 -7.60
C HIS A 62 -2.52 8.85 -8.16
N ALA A 63 -2.61 8.73 -9.49
CA ALA A 63 -3.28 7.60 -10.13
C ALA A 63 -2.62 6.27 -9.77
N LEU A 64 -1.30 6.19 -9.78
CA LEU A 64 -0.55 4.99 -9.37
C LEU A 64 -0.71 4.68 -7.88
N HIS A 65 -0.66 5.71 -7.03
CA HIS A 65 -0.86 5.58 -5.60
C HIS A 65 -2.28 5.06 -5.28
N HIS A 66 -3.29 5.59 -5.96
CA HIS A 66 -4.67 5.10 -5.88
C HIS A 66 -4.78 3.63 -6.32
N GLU A 67 -4.18 3.25 -7.46
CA GLU A 67 -4.15 1.86 -7.94
C GLU A 67 -3.51 0.91 -6.91
N GLY A 68 -2.40 1.31 -6.28
CA GLY A 68 -1.75 0.54 -5.24
C GLY A 68 -2.64 0.30 -4.02
N PHE A 69 -3.35 1.33 -3.54
CA PHE A 69 -4.29 1.18 -2.43
C PHE A 69 -5.55 0.40 -2.82
N MET A 70 -6.05 0.55 -4.04
CA MET A 70 -7.13 -0.29 -4.55
C MET A 70 -6.73 -1.76 -4.55
N LEU A 71 -5.50 -2.06 -4.96
CA LEU A 71 -4.96 -3.41 -4.94
C LEU A 71 -4.83 -3.94 -3.50
N LEU A 72 -4.26 -3.17 -2.57
CA LEU A 72 -4.19 -3.54 -1.15
C LEU A 72 -5.58 -3.84 -0.57
N ASN A 73 -6.57 -3.01 -0.86
CA ASN A 73 -7.95 -3.22 -0.42
C ASN A 73 -8.58 -4.51 -0.99
N GLN A 74 -8.15 -4.96 -2.18
CA GLN A 74 -8.59 -6.27 -2.72
C GLN A 74 -8.06 -7.43 -1.86
N TYR A 75 -6.83 -7.36 -1.34
CA TYR A 75 -6.30 -8.36 -0.40
C TYR A 75 -7.11 -8.41 0.90
N PHE A 76 -7.67 -7.28 1.33
CA PHE A 76 -8.45 -7.21 2.58
C PHE A 76 -9.93 -7.58 2.42
N ARG A 77 -10.48 -7.48 1.22
CA ARG A 77 -11.92 -7.63 0.97
C ARG A 77 -12.51 -8.95 1.46
N ALA A 78 -11.82 -10.06 1.26
CA ALA A 78 -12.28 -11.37 1.72
C ALA A 78 -12.26 -11.49 3.25
N LEU A 79 -11.45 -10.68 3.93
CA LEU A 79 -11.23 -10.74 5.37
C LEU A 79 -12.36 -10.06 6.17
N GLU A 80 -13.19 -9.23 5.52
CA GLU A 80 -14.38 -8.61 6.14
C GLU A 80 -15.35 -9.66 6.71
N HIS A 81 -15.35 -10.87 6.16
CA HIS A 81 -16.22 -11.96 6.58
C HIS A 81 -15.61 -12.88 7.66
N VAL A 82 -14.38 -12.64 8.10
CA VAL A 82 -13.76 -13.39 9.19
C VAL A 82 -14.40 -12.95 10.52
N ALA A 83 -15.20 -13.82 11.11
CA ALA A 83 -16.05 -13.51 12.27
C ALA A 83 -15.24 -13.25 13.55
N ASP A 84 -14.18 -14.03 13.79
CA ASP A 84 -13.31 -13.82 14.93
C ASP A 84 -12.36 -12.66 14.67
N PRO A 85 -12.38 -11.58 15.49
CA PRO A 85 -11.57 -10.39 15.21
C PRO A 85 -10.07 -10.64 15.38
N PHE A 86 -9.65 -11.56 16.26
CA PHE A 86 -8.23 -11.86 16.41
C PHE A 86 -7.71 -12.68 15.22
N GLU A 87 -8.48 -13.65 14.74
CA GLU A 87 -8.17 -14.37 13.49
C GLU A 87 -8.20 -13.41 12.27
N ARG A 88 -9.10 -12.42 12.26
CA ARG A 88 -9.12 -11.37 11.25
C ARG A 88 -7.86 -10.52 11.31
N LEU A 89 -7.37 -10.15 12.50
CA LEU A 89 -6.11 -9.41 12.66
C LEU A 89 -4.91 -10.20 12.12
N LYS A 90 -4.84 -11.51 12.42
CA LYS A 90 -3.83 -12.41 11.84
C LYS A 90 -3.89 -12.43 10.32
N ALA A 91 -5.10 -12.56 9.77
CA ALA A 91 -5.32 -12.60 8.33
C ALA A 91 -4.96 -11.28 7.64
N ILE A 92 -5.26 -10.12 8.24
CA ILE A 92 -4.85 -8.80 7.75
C ILE A 92 -3.32 -8.70 7.70
N THR A 93 -2.63 -9.13 8.75
CA THR A 93 -1.17 -9.15 8.84
C THR A 93 -0.57 -9.97 7.69
N LYS A 94 -1.06 -11.18 7.47
CA LYS A 94 -0.61 -12.06 6.38
C LYS A 94 -0.92 -11.48 5.00
N ALA A 95 -2.11 -10.92 4.81
CA ALA A 95 -2.52 -10.30 3.55
C ALA A 95 -1.64 -9.09 3.20
N TYR A 96 -1.26 -8.28 4.20
CA TYR A 96 -0.36 -7.16 4.01
C TYR A 96 1.05 -7.61 3.59
N ILE A 97 1.59 -8.66 4.21
CA ILE A 97 2.90 -9.23 3.85
C ILE A 97 2.87 -9.77 2.42
N ASN A 98 1.82 -10.52 2.05
CA ASN A 98 1.66 -11.04 0.69
C ASN A 98 1.58 -9.91 -0.33
N PHE A 99 0.77 -8.86 -0.05
CA PHE A 99 0.72 -7.67 -0.90
C PHE A 99 2.12 -7.05 -1.08
N ALA A 100 2.85 -6.83 0.01
CA ALA A 100 4.17 -6.21 -0.02
C ALA A 100 5.18 -7.04 -0.82
N SER A 101 5.18 -8.37 -0.65
CA SER A 101 6.07 -9.29 -1.36
C SER A 101 5.74 -9.42 -2.85
N GLU A 102 4.45 -9.52 -3.19
CA GLU A 102 3.99 -9.72 -4.57
C GLU A 102 3.97 -8.42 -5.38
N ASN A 103 3.87 -7.26 -4.71
CA ASN A 103 3.69 -5.95 -5.33
C ASN A 103 4.69 -4.92 -4.80
N GLY A 104 5.98 -5.30 -4.70
CA GLY A 104 7.04 -4.47 -4.14
C GLY A 104 7.15 -3.08 -4.78
N GLU A 105 6.86 -2.96 -6.08
CA GLU A 105 6.85 -1.69 -6.80
C GLU A 105 5.75 -0.74 -6.30
N PHE A 106 4.53 -1.24 -6.12
CA PHE A 106 3.45 -0.45 -5.54
C PHE A 106 3.72 -0.13 -4.07
N TYR A 107 4.26 -1.12 -3.31
CA TYR A 107 4.66 -0.89 -1.92
C TYR A 107 5.64 0.28 -1.79
N ASP A 108 6.65 0.36 -2.66
CA ASP A 108 7.61 1.44 -2.69
C ASP A 108 6.98 2.79 -3.04
N LEU A 109 6.13 2.83 -4.07
CA LEU A 109 5.41 4.05 -4.47
C LEU A 109 4.47 4.55 -3.37
N MET A 110 3.77 3.63 -2.68
CA MET A 110 2.78 3.99 -1.67
C MET A 110 3.40 4.48 -0.36
N PHE A 111 4.53 3.90 0.06
CA PHE A 111 5.00 4.06 1.43
C PHE A 111 6.42 4.60 1.56
N ILE A 112 7.26 4.48 0.54
CA ILE A 112 8.69 4.76 0.66
C ILE A 112 9.13 5.98 -0.13
N HIS A 113 8.64 6.13 -1.35
CA HIS A 113 8.98 7.32 -2.12
C HIS A 113 8.39 8.57 -1.47
N LYS A 114 9.19 9.63 -1.43
CA LYS A 114 8.66 10.94 -1.04
C LYS A 114 7.57 11.31 -2.02
N SER A 115 6.34 11.15 -1.55
CA SER A 115 5.17 11.54 -2.31
C SER A 115 5.15 13.06 -2.48
N PRO A 116 4.68 13.58 -3.61
CA PRO A 116 4.25 14.97 -3.71
C PRO A 116 2.97 15.24 -2.89
N LEU A 117 2.85 14.63 -1.69
CA LEU A 117 1.76 14.91 -0.73
C LEU A 117 1.59 16.42 -0.49
N ASN A 118 2.65 17.20 -0.72
CA ASN A 118 2.59 18.66 -0.70
C ASN A 118 1.69 19.25 -1.81
N SER A 119 1.43 18.53 -2.90
CA SER A 119 0.49 18.96 -3.94
C SER A 119 -0.97 18.69 -3.56
N ILE A 120 -1.22 17.63 -2.78
CA ILE A 120 -2.55 17.31 -2.23
C ILE A 120 -2.95 18.33 -1.15
N THR A 121 -1.97 18.92 -0.46
CA THR A 121 -2.22 19.84 0.69
C THR A 121 -2.15 21.32 0.32
N LYS A 122 -1.97 21.69 -0.96
CA LYS A 122 -1.89 23.10 -1.37
C LYS A 122 -3.15 23.90 -1.08
N ASP A 123 -4.31 23.24 -1.05
CA ASP A 123 -5.54 23.82 -0.51
C ASP A 123 -5.81 23.26 0.91
N LYS A 124 -5.33 23.97 1.92
CA LYS A 124 -5.53 23.64 3.34
C LYS A 124 -6.99 23.49 3.79
N LYS A 125 -7.96 23.63 2.90
CA LYS A 125 -9.40 23.54 3.17
C LYS A 125 -10.05 22.23 2.77
N GLU A 126 -9.42 21.44 1.90
CA GLU A 126 -9.90 20.11 1.54
C GLU A 126 -9.00 19.06 2.20
N LYS A 127 -9.61 18.06 2.84
CA LYS A 127 -8.88 16.88 3.30
C LYS A 127 -8.22 16.25 2.08
N PRO A 128 -6.93 15.81 2.17
CA PRO A 128 -6.32 15.09 1.06
C PRO A 128 -7.25 13.95 0.65
N ASP A 129 -7.46 13.80 -0.65
CA ASP A 129 -8.21 12.67 -1.22
C ASP A 129 -7.37 11.40 -1.10
N TRP A 130 -7.40 10.83 0.09
CA TRP A 130 -6.69 9.59 0.44
C TRP A 130 -7.69 8.54 0.94
N GLU A 131 -8.81 8.47 0.23
CA GLU A 131 -9.95 7.65 0.66
C GLU A 131 -9.57 6.17 0.79
N GLU A 132 -8.84 5.61 -0.19
CA GLU A 132 -8.48 4.19 -0.20
C GLU A 132 -7.48 3.84 0.90
N GLY A 133 -6.49 4.68 1.15
CA GLY A 133 -5.54 4.49 2.26
C GLY A 133 -6.21 4.63 3.62
N SER A 134 -7.10 5.60 3.75
CA SER A 134 -7.92 5.79 4.95
C SER A 134 -8.84 4.59 5.19
N ARG A 135 -9.41 3.99 4.14
CA ARG A 135 -10.23 2.78 4.21
C ARG A 135 -9.43 1.56 4.69
N ALA A 136 -8.23 1.35 4.13
CA ALA A 136 -7.36 0.26 4.54
C ALA A 136 -6.97 0.37 6.01
N PHE A 137 -6.60 1.57 6.47
CA PHE A 137 -6.26 1.79 7.87
C PHE A 137 -7.48 1.69 8.80
N ALA A 138 -8.64 2.21 8.40
CA ALA A 138 -9.87 2.10 9.17
C ALA A 138 -10.32 0.64 9.35
N PHE A 139 -10.09 -0.23 8.35
CA PHE A 139 -10.36 -1.65 8.48
C PHE A 139 -9.52 -2.30 9.58
N LEU A 140 -8.23 -1.96 9.67
CA LEU A 140 -7.36 -2.42 10.75
C LEU A 140 -7.81 -1.86 12.11
N VAL A 141 -8.11 -0.57 12.22
CA VAL A 141 -8.59 0.06 13.47
C VAL A 141 -9.87 -0.61 13.96
N ASN A 142 -10.86 -0.82 13.08
CA ASN A 142 -12.12 -1.47 13.44
C ASN A 142 -11.87 -2.92 13.89
N THR A 143 -10.95 -3.64 13.26
CA THR A 143 -10.57 -5.00 13.70
C THR A 143 -9.95 -4.98 15.11
N VAL A 144 -9.10 -4.01 15.41
CA VAL A 144 -8.52 -3.83 16.75
C VAL A 144 -9.60 -3.48 17.79
N ILE A 145 -10.56 -2.61 17.45
CA ILE A 145 -11.72 -2.28 18.31
C ILE A 145 -12.50 -3.55 18.63
N ASP A 146 -12.79 -4.38 17.63
CA ASP A 146 -13.50 -5.65 17.84
C ASP A 146 -12.69 -6.62 18.71
N CYS A 147 -11.35 -6.66 18.59
CA CYS A 147 -10.48 -7.43 19.47
C CYS A 147 -10.59 -6.93 20.92
N ILE A 148 -10.59 -5.60 21.14
CA ILE A 148 -10.74 -5.00 22.48
C ILE A 148 -12.11 -5.36 23.08
N HIS A 149 -13.19 -5.33 22.31
CA HIS A 149 -14.52 -5.75 22.75
C HIS A 149 -14.58 -7.25 23.13
N LYS A 150 -13.76 -8.09 22.52
CA LYS A 150 -13.60 -9.51 22.90
C LYS A 150 -12.65 -9.75 24.10
N GLY A 151 -12.07 -8.67 24.64
CA GLY A 151 -11.24 -8.74 25.83
C GLY A 151 -9.74 -8.84 25.57
N TYR A 152 -9.30 -8.78 24.30
CA TYR A 152 -7.89 -8.57 23.95
C TYR A 152 -7.50 -7.11 24.21
N PHE A 153 -6.24 -6.84 24.44
CA PHE A 153 -5.67 -5.48 24.49
C PHE A 153 -6.41 -4.48 25.42
N LYS A 154 -6.92 -4.96 26.54
CA LYS A 154 -7.71 -4.14 27.48
C LYS A 154 -7.01 -2.85 27.87
N GLY A 155 -7.72 -1.73 27.79
CA GLY A 155 -7.22 -0.41 28.17
C GLY A 155 -6.27 0.26 27.18
N MET A 156 -5.98 -0.39 26.05
CA MET A 156 -5.16 0.23 24.98
C MET A 156 -6.00 1.13 24.09
N ASN A 157 -5.38 2.21 23.60
CA ASN A 157 -5.99 3.06 22.59
C ASN A 157 -5.99 2.33 21.23
N PRO A 158 -7.16 2.14 20.56
CA PRO A 158 -7.26 1.31 19.38
C PRO A 158 -6.51 1.87 18.16
N GLU A 159 -6.52 3.20 17.96
CA GLU A 159 -5.83 3.85 16.83
C GLU A 159 -4.31 3.73 16.98
N ILE A 160 -3.79 3.95 18.20
CA ILE A 160 -2.35 3.82 18.47
C ILE A 160 -1.92 2.37 18.36
N LEU A 161 -2.73 1.43 18.85
CA LEU A 161 -2.43 0.00 18.73
C LEU A 161 -2.44 -0.46 17.27
N ALA A 162 -3.45 -0.07 16.49
CA ALA A 162 -3.51 -0.35 15.06
C ALA A 162 -2.29 0.22 14.31
N PHE A 163 -1.90 1.46 14.61
CA PHE A 163 -0.70 2.07 14.06
C PHE A 163 0.56 1.29 14.45
N THR A 164 0.67 0.85 15.69
CA THR A 164 1.82 0.06 16.18
C THR A 164 1.90 -1.29 15.47
N CYS A 165 0.78 -2.00 15.32
CA CYS A 165 0.71 -3.25 14.59
C CYS A 165 1.15 -3.07 13.11
N TRP A 166 0.58 -2.05 12.45
CA TRP A 166 0.97 -1.73 11.09
C TRP A 166 2.44 -1.38 10.98
N SER A 167 2.97 -0.52 11.85
CA SER A 167 4.37 -0.09 11.84
C SER A 167 5.33 -1.28 12.01
N ALA A 168 5.02 -2.25 12.87
CA ALA A 168 5.83 -3.44 13.05
C ALA A 168 5.89 -4.29 11.77
N VAL A 169 4.74 -4.61 11.19
CA VAL A 169 4.65 -5.42 9.96
C VAL A 169 5.25 -4.68 8.76
N HIS A 170 4.94 -3.38 8.64
CA HIS A 170 5.53 -2.52 7.60
C HIS A 170 7.05 -2.48 7.69
N GLY A 171 7.61 -2.34 8.89
CA GLY A 171 9.05 -2.33 9.11
C GLY A 171 9.71 -3.62 8.63
N VAL A 172 9.14 -4.77 8.96
CA VAL A 172 9.69 -6.07 8.53
C VAL A 172 9.62 -6.24 7.01
N CYS A 173 8.47 -5.94 6.40
CA CYS A 173 8.31 -5.97 4.94
C CYS A 173 9.32 -5.03 4.25
N SER A 174 9.49 -3.82 4.78
CA SER A 174 10.43 -2.84 4.24
C SER A 174 11.87 -3.31 4.28
N LEU A 175 12.29 -4.02 5.33
CA LEU A 175 13.62 -4.58 5.47
C LEU A 175 13.82 -5.77 4.53
N GLU A 176 12.86 -6.66 4.41
CA GLU A 176 12.93 -7.85 3.57
C GLU A 176 12.97 -7.50 2.08
N ILE A 177 12.02 -6.67 1.59
CA ILE A 177 11.95 -6.27 0.17
C ILE A 177 13.24 -5.59 -0.28
N ARG A 178 13.95 -4.89 0.62
CA ARG A 178 15.20 -4.19 0.32
C ARG A 178 16.45 -5.00 0.65
N ASP A 179 16.27 -6.28 0.93
CA ASP A 179 17.39 -7.18 1.25
C ASP A 179 18.32 -6.65 2.37
N ARG A 180 17.75 -5.92 3.34
CA ARG A 180 18.53 -5.33 4.43
C ARG A 180 18.92 -6.34 5.49
N CYS A 181 18.26 -7.49 5.53
CA CYS A 181 18.53 -8.57 6.50
C CYS A 181 19.57 -9.57 5.99
N SER A 182 19.94 -9.57 4.71
CA SER A 182 20.90 -10.51 4.12
C SER A 182 22.31 -10.41 4.71
N VAL A 183 22.66 -9.26 5.29
CA VAL A 183 23.95 -9.03 5.97
C VAL A 183 24.03 -9.67 7.37
N ILE A 184 22.90 -10.13 7.91
CA ILE A 184 22.80 -10.78 9.22
C ILE A 184 22.50 -12.25 8.97
N SER A 185 23.50 -13.11 9.17
CA SER A 185 23.43 -14.53 8.80
C SER A 185 22.23 -15.26 9.39
N GLU A 186 21.88 -14.94 10.64
CA GLU A 186 20.76 -15.55 11.38
C GLU A 186 19.38 -15.11 10.85
N LEU A 187 19.31 -13.97 10.16
CA LEU A 187 18.09 -13.41 9.58
C LEU A 187 18.01 -13.61 8.06
N ASN A 188 19.08 -14.13 7.43
CA ASN A 188 19.09 -14.40 5.99
C ASN A 188 18.34 -15.69 5.67
N GLN A 189 17.03 -15.66 5.79
CA GLN A 189 16.15 -16.81 5.53
C GLN A 189 14.88 -16.39 4.79
N PRO A 190 14.35 -17.23 3.87
CA PRO A 190 13.11 -16.95 3.18
C PRO A 190 11.93 -16.80 4.16
N GLY A 191 11.04 -15.85 3.88
CA GLY A 191 9.82 -15.66 4.68
C GLY A 191 10.06 -15.01 6.04
N LEU A 192 11.15 -14.27 6.19
CA LEU A 192 11.49 -13.58 7.44
C LEU A 192 10.36 -12.67 7.92
N ALA A 193 9.70 -11.92 7.01
CA ALA A 193 8.59 -11.06 7.37
C ALA A 193 7.42 -11.85 7.95
N GLN A 194 7.09 -13.01 7.38
CA GLN A 194 6.04 -13.88 7.92
C GLN A 194 6.42 -14.43 9.30
N ASN A 195 7.64 -14.91 9.46
CA ASN A 195 8.12 -15.45 10.74
C ASN A 195 8.10 -14.37 11.85
N ALA A 196 8.52 -13.15 11.54
CA ALA A 196 8.48 -12.04 12.49
C ALA A 196 7.05 -11.61 12.84
N ALA A 197 6.15 -11.63 11.88
CA ALA A 197 4.74 -11.33 12.10
C ALA A 197 4.06 -12.43 12.93
N ASP A 198 4.36 -13.70 12.68
CA ASP A 198 3.85 -14.83 13.48
C ASP A 198 4.33 -14.73 14.94
N MET A 199 5.60 -14.32 15.15
CA MET A 199 6.12 -14.04 16.49
C MET A 199 5.36 -12.92 17.19
N LEU A 200 5.08 -11.81 16.48
CA LEU A 200 4.29 -10.70 17.04
C LEU A 200 2.88 -11.17 17.44
N ILE A 201 2.23 -11.97 16.63
CA ILE A 201 0.91 -12.54 16.94
C ILE A 201 0.97 -13.45 18.17
N GLU A 202 1.98 -14.31 18.25
CA GLU A 202 2.18 -15.20 19.42
C GLU A 202 2.38 -14.38 20.71
N MET A 203 3.13 -13.27 20.65
CA MET A 203 3.27 -12.37 21.79
C MET A 203 1.91 -11.80 22.23
N PHE A 204 1.04 -11.41 21.33
CA PHE A 204 -0.30 -10.92 21.63
C PHE A 204 -1.18 -12.01 22.26
N GLU A 205 -1.11 -13.26 21.77
CA GLU A 205 -1.82 -14.40 22.35
C GLU A 205 -1.39 -14.67 23.80
N ARG A 206 -0.08 -14.69 24.04
CA ARG A 206 0.47 -14.90 25.40
C ARG A 206 0.05 -13.77 26.37
N MET A 207 0.04 -12.52 25.90
CA MET A 207 -0.44 -11.39 26.71
C MET A 207 -1.91 -11.53 27.10
N HIS A 208 -2.75 -12.07 26.21
CA HIS A 208 -4.17 -12.29 26.51
C HIS A 208 -4.41 -13.43 27.50
N GLN A 209 -3.58 -14.48 27.47
CA GLN A 209 -3.71 -15.66 28.32
C GLN A 209 -3.12 -15.47 29.73
N SER A 210 -2.32 -14.43 29.94
CA SER A 210 -1.71 -14.15 31.25
C SER A 210 -2.80 -13.73 32.24
N PRO A 211 -2.90 -14.37 33.42
CA PRO A 211 -3.84 -13.96 34.47
C PRO A 211 -3.52 -12.51 34.89
N GLN A 212 -4.58 -11.68 34.96
CA GLN A 212 -4.51 -10.31 35.49
C GLN A 212 -4.56 -10.35 37.03
#